data_bb55718ff40b6bac0bf76d0d87d99b4c
#
_entry.id   bb55718ff40b6bac0bf76d0d87d99b4c
#
_cell.length_a   1.000
_cell.length_b   1.000
_cell.length_c   1.000
_cell.angle_alpha   90.00
_cell.angle_beta   90.00
_cell.angle_gamma   90.00
#
_symmetry.space_group_name_H-M   'P 1'
#
loop_
_entity.id
_entity.type
_entity.pdbx_description
1 polymer ?
#
loop_
_entity_poly.entity_id
_entity_poly.type
_entity_poly.pdbx_seq_one_letter_code
_entity_poly.pdbx_strand_id
1 'polypeptide(L)'
;MKYIAILFLVLVVIGCENDKKSNQKVIGQQAENQTDPQKQLEEEFGEYNEEVKPDDLEYYKAYNTALKLWKTPFHELNVKTSFGKAHIIVSGPKNGEPLVLLHGMNASSTMWYPNIKALSQNHRVYAIDNLLEPGKSQIEGEVKDMMEMMSWYNEIFDQLKLEKFTLIGASKGGWLAIYIALQQKARIKNIVLLSPAQTFMWINPGSEMLANLTYTLAPKRKRLHGVMETMSVDVDKIENSYIEQYSIATQKATFSKFILQMTPYSDNELNSLTMPVLLLIGDNDIINNEKSIEKAKELLPHSETGMIKNAGHFLSIDQSEVVNKRILQFLSLNQESSPH
;
A
#
# COMPACT_ATOMS: atom_id res chain seq x y z
N MET A 1 1.99 80.90 34.89
CA MET A 1 1.31 81.63 33.79
C MET A 1 1.24 80.71 32.61
N LYS A 2 0.10 80.50 32.13
CA LYS A 2 -0.41 80.13 30.83
C LYS A 2 -1.21 78.83 30.85
N TYR A 3 -2.49 79.03 30.63
CA TYR A 3 -3.57 78.11 30.44
C TYR A 3 -3.43 77.37 29.10
N ILE A 4 -3.76 76.07 29.08
CA ILE A 4 -4.03 75.36 27.85
C ILE A 4 -5.37 74.67 28.01
N ALA A 5 -6.26 74.99 27.09
CA ALA A 5 -7.63 74.50 27.04
C ALA A 5 -7.71 73.05 26.66
N ILE A 6 -8.62 72.34 27.33
CA ILE A 6 -9.01 70.94 27.01
C ILE A 6 -10.15 71.01 26.02
N LEU A 7 -9.95 70.48 24.79
CA LEU A 7 -10.97 70.29 23.80
C LEU A 7 -11.52 68.88 23.88
N PHE A 8 -12.78 68.72 24.28
CA PHE A 8 -13.50 67.43 24.23
C PHE A 8 -13.92 67.16 22.80
N LEU A 9 -13.45 66.09 22.26
CA LEU A 9 -13.97 65.52 21.01
C LEU A 9 -14.82 64.29 21.34
N VAL A 10 -16.15 64.44 21.24
CA VAL A 10 -17.10 63.36 21.30
C VAL A 10 -17.16 62.71 19.92
N LEU A 11 -16.60 61.50 19.78
CA LEU A 11 -16.78 60.64 18.63
C LEU A 11 -17.92 59.68 18.88
N VAL A 12 -18.99 59.85 18.12
CA VAL A 12 -20.16 59.00 18.07
C VAL A 12 -19.75 57.68 17.47
N VAL A 13 -19.84 56.60 18.25
CA VAL A 13 -19.73 55.23 17.76
C VAL A 13 -21.14 54.78 17.34
N ILE A 14 -21.47 54.84 16.07
CA ILE A 14 -22.63 54.18 15.49
C ILE A 14 -22.14 53.23 14.42
N GLY A 15 -22.39 51.93 14.64
CA GLY A 15 -22.51 50.95 13.56
C GLY A 15 -21.33 50.08 13.24
N CYS A 16 -21.16 49.01 13.97
CA CYS A 16 -20.49 47.76 13.49
C CYS A 16 -21.00 46.53 14.28
N GLU A 17 -22.30 46.38 14.42
CA GLU A 17 -22.86 45.17 15.05
C GLU A 17 -23.40 44.13 14.03
N ASN A 18 -23.43 44.48 12.74
CA ASN A 18 -23.99 43.58 11.73
C ASN A 18 -22.96 42.66 11.04
N ASP A 19 -21.67 42.98 11.08
CA ASP A 19 -20.66 42.14 10.36
C ASP A 19 -20.21 40.88 11.12
N LYS A 20 -20.35 40.87 12.46
CA LYS A 20 -20.00 39.66 13.22
C LYS A 20 -21.01 38.53 13.12
N LYS A 21 -22.30 38.82 12.86
CA LYS A 21 -23.32 37.78 12.68
C LYS A 21 -23.27 37.16 11.28
N SER A 22 -22.88 37.87 10.26
CA SER A 22 -22.75 37.32 8.90
C SER A 22 -21.52 36.39 8.79
N ASN A 23 -20.40 36.81 9.39
CA ASN A 23 -19.19 35.95 9.38
C ASN A 23 -19.32 34.70 10.26
N GLN A 24 -20.04 34.72 11.38
CA GLN A 24 -20.33 33.51 12.15
C GLN A 24 -21.29 32.54 11.41
N LYS A 25 -22.22 33.07 10.63
CA LYS A 25 -23.15 32.24 9.83
C LYS A 25 -22.46 31.60 8.62
N VAL A 26 -21.48 32.27 8.01
CA VAL A 26 -20.68 31.73 6.88
C VAL A 26 -19.69 30.69 7.37
N ILE A 27 -19.05 30.89 8.54
CA ILE A 27 -18.14 29.90 9.13
C ILE A 27 -18.93 28.67 9.61
N GLY A 28 -20.14 28.84 10.17
CA GLY A 28 -21.01 27.72 10.57
C GLY A 28 -21.54 26.90 9.39
N GLN A 29 -21.83 27.53 8.26
CA GLN A 29 -22.31 26.82 7.06
C GLN A 29 -21.21 26.10 6.28
N GLN A 30 -19.94 26.51 6.39
CA GLN A 30 -18.81 25.76 5.81
C GLN A 30 -18.36 24.56 6.67
N ALA A 31 -18.67 24.54 7.97
CA ALA A 31 -18.37 23.41 8.84
C ALA A 31 -19.45 22.29 8.77
N GLU A 32 -20.65 22.57 8.31
CA GLU A 32 -21.76 21.60 8.27
C GLU A 32 -21.77 20.69 7.03
N ASN A 33 -20.86 20.86 6.06
CA ASN A 33 -20.84 20.09 4.79
C ASN A 33 -19.62 19.19 4.58
N GLN A 34 -18.81 18.93 5.60
CA GLN A 34 -17.81 17.88 5.49
C GLN A 34 -18.48 16.55 5.89
N THR A 35 -18.99 15.83 4.90
CA THR A 35 -19.46 14.45 5.09
C THR A 35 -18.33 13.63 5.71
N ASP A 36 -18.64 12.83 6.74
CA ASP A 36 -17.72 11.91 7.38
C ASP A 36 -17.06 11.03 6.30
N PRO A 37 -15.71 10.97 6.22
CA PRO A 37 -15.02 10.16 5.22
C PRO A 37 -15.41 8.68 5.24
N GLN A 38 -15.76 8.12 6.40
CA GLN A 38 -16.24 6.76 6.50
C GLN A 38 -17.62 6.62 5.82
N LYS A 39 -18.52 7.57 6.08
CA LYS A 39 -19.85 7.58 5.45
C LYS A 39 -19.77 7.76 3.93
N GLN A 40 -18.83 8.57 3.44
CA GLN A 40 -18.62 8.71 1.99
C GLN A 40 -18.23 7.38 1.33
N LEU A 41 -17.38 6.58 1.98
CA LEU A 41 -17.00 5.26 1.48
C LEU A 41 -18.19 4.29 1.47
N GLU A 42 -19.00 4.29 2.52
CA GLU A 42 -20.20 3.46 2.62
C GLU A 42 -21.26 3.84 1.56
N GLU A 43 -21.44 5.14 1.31
CA GLU A 43 -22.35 5.64 0.26
C GLU A 43 -21.85 5.29 -1.16
N GLU A 44 -20.52 5.22 -1.35
CA GLU A 44 -19.93 4.92 -2.66
C GLU A 44 -19.98 3.44 -3.01
N PHE A 45 -19.71 2.55 -2.05
CA PHE A 45 -19.55 1.12 -2.32
C PHE A 45 -20.69 0.25 -1.76
N GLY A 46 -21.57 0.82 -0.94
CA GLY A 46 -22.65 0.07 -0.31
C GLY A 46 -22.17 -0.77 0.88
N GLU A 47 -22.98 -1.75 1.26
CA GLU A 47 -22.69 -2.63 2.38
C GLU A 47 -21.72 -3.75 1.98
N TYR A 48 -20.65 -3.96 2.77
CA TYR A 48 -19.78 -5.11 2.59
C TYR A 48 -20.34 -6.35 3.28
N ASN A 49 -20.56 -7.40 2.50
CA ASN A 49 -21.01 -8.68 3.01
C ASN A 49 -19.85 -9.69 3.02
N GLU A 50 -19.40 -10.06 4.21
CA GLU A 50 -18.33 -11.04 4.40
C GLU A 50 -18.88 -12.47 4.26
N GLU A 51 -18.41 -13.20 3.25
CA GLU A 51 -18.72 -14.61 3.08
C GLU A 51 -17.53 -15.44 3.56
N VAL A 52 -17.71 -16.17 4.66
CA VAL A 52 -16.65 -16.95 5.30
C VAL A 52 -16.96 -18.45 5.18
N LYS A 53 -16.02 -19.20 4.60
CA LYS A 53 -16.09 -20.67 4.65
C LYS A 53 -15.72 -21.15 6.06
N PRO A 54 -16.32 -22.24 6.57
CA PRO A 54 -16.02 -22.74 7.93
C PRO A 54 -14.53 -22.94 8.21
N ASP A 55 -13.79 -23.45 7.24
CA ASP A 55 -12.34 -23.72 7.35
C ASP A 55 -11.49 -22.44 7.40
N ASP A 56 -12.05 -21.29 7.02
CA ASP A 56 -11.37 -20.01 7.00
C ASP A 56 -11.73 -19.11 8.19
N LEU A 57 -12.64 -19.54 9.05
CA LEU A 57 -13.17 -18.73 10.14
C LEU A 57 -12.08 -18.20 11.09
N GLU A 58 -11.09 -19.02 11.43
CA GLU A 58 -9.98 -18.62 12.30
C GLU A 58 -9.13 -17.55 11.62
N TYR A 59 -8.80 -17.74 10.36
CA TYR A 59 -8.02 -16.77 9.58
C TYR A 59 -8.76 -15.44 9.44
N TYR A 60 -10.05 -15.47 9.11
CA TYR A 60 -10.85 -14.25 8.96
C TYR A 60 -10.96 -13.46 10.28
N LYS A 61 -11.09 -14.15 11.42
CA LYS A 61 -11.05 -13.49 12.74
C LYS A 61 -9.72 -12.81 12.99
N ALA A 62 -8.61 -13.46 12.66
CA ALA A 62 -7.27 -12.88 12.81
C ALA A 62 -7.06 -11.72 11.83
N TYR A 63 -7.51 -11.85 10.58
CA TYR A 63 -7.50 -10.79 9.57
C TYR A 63 -8.26 -9.55 10.06
N ASN A 64 -9.51 -9.74 10.51
CA ASN A 64 -10.35 -8.65 11.01
C ASN A 64 -9.77 -8.01 12.29
N THR A 65 -9.02 -8.77 13.08
CA THR A 65 -8.31 -8.24 14.26
C THR A 65 -7.12 -7.40 13.83
N ALA A 66 -6.32 -7.86 12.87
CA ALA A 66 -5.21 -7.09 12.31
C ALA A 66 -5.69 -5.86 11.53
N LEU A 67 -6.85 -5.94 10.86
CA LEU A 67 -7.44 -4.81 10.14
C LEU A 67 -7.82 -3.65 11.08
N LYS A 68 -8.03 -3.87 12.38
CA LYS A 68 -8.22 -2.79 13.36
C LYS A 68 -7.00 -1.89 13.55
N LEU A 69 -5.83 -2.32 13.07
CA LEU A 69 -4.62 -1.49 13.00
C LEU A 69 -4.70 -0.43 11.89
N TRP A 70 -5.67 -0.54 11.01
CA TRP A 70 -5.93 0.39 9.90
C TRP A 70 -6.61 1.65 10.41
N LYS A 71 -5.82 2.53 11.03
CA LYS A 71 -6.29 3.72 11.77
C LYS A 71 -6.66 4.88 10.84
N THR A 72 -7.44 4.61 9.81
CA THR A 72 -8.01 5.60 8.88
C THR A 72 -9.33 5.04 8.35
N PRO A 73 -10.28 5.86 7.91
CA PRO A 73 -11.51 5.39 7.29
C PRO A 73 -11.22 4.45 6.11
N PHE A 74 -11.92 3.34 6.05
CA PHE A 74 -11.78 2.36 4.99
C PHE A 74 -13.10 1.65 4.69
N HIS A 75 -13.17 1.05 3.52
CA HIS A 75 -14.24 0.16 3.12
C HIS A 75 -13.66 -1.11 2.52
N GLU A 76 -14.20 -2.27 2.90
CA GLU A 76 -13.90 -3.54 2.24
C GLU A 76 -14.90 -3.76 1.10
N LEU A 77 -14.43 -4.25 -0.04
CA LEU A 77 -15.29 -4.60 -1.15
C LEU A 77 -14.82 -5.89 -1.84
N ASN A 78 -15.78 -6.59 -2.43
CA ASN A 78 -15.55 -7.74 -3.28
C ASN A 78 -15.81 -7.36 -4.74
N VAL A 79 -14.78 -7.47 -5.57
CA VAL A 79 -14.90 -7.34 -7.03
C VAL A 79 -15.05 -8.75 -7.61
N LYS A 80 -16.18 -9.00 -8.28
CA LYS A 80 -16.42 -10.29 -8.93
C LYS A 80 -15.63 -10.38 -10.22
N THR A 81 -14.87 -11.47 -10.38
CA THR A 81 -14.08 -11.75 -11.58
C THR A 81 -14.46 -13.10 -12.17
N SER A 82 -13.94 -13.41 -13.37
CA SER A 82 -14.10 -14.73 -13.99
C SER A 82 -13.35 -15.85 -13.24
N PHE A 83 -12.45 -15.51 -12.30
CA PHE A 83 -11.68 -16.44 -11.47
C PHE A 83 -12.13 -16.47 -9.99
N GLY A 84 -13.26 -15.84 -9.67
CA GLY A 84 -13.78 -15.72 -8.31
C GLY A 84 -13.86 -14.28 -7.81
N LYS A 85 -13.71 -14.05 -6.51
CA LYS A 85 -13.85 -12.73 -5.89
C LYS A 85 -12.49 -12.17 -5.51
N ALA A 86 -12.22 -10.93 -5.92
CA ALA A 86 -11.10 -10.15 -5.42
C ALA A 86 -11.55 -9.32 -4.22
N HIS A 87 -10.91 -9.50 -3.08
CA HIS A 87 -11.10 -8.66 -1.90
C HIS A 87 -10.16 -7.46 -1.96
N ILE A 88 -10.69 -6.27 -1.67
CA ILE A 88 -9.96 -5.02 -1.76
C ILE A 88 -10.35 -4.13 -0.58
N ILE A 89 -9.36 -3.52 0.07
CA ILE A 89 -9.58 -2.49 1.08
C ILE A 89 -9.36 -1.13 0.41
N VAL A 90 -10.36 -0.27 0.49
CA VAL A 90 -10.30 1.09 -0.09
C VAL A 90 -10.24 2.12 1.02
N SER A 91 -9.36 3.12 0.86
CA SER A 91 -9.20 4.25 1.78
C SER A 91 -8.90 5.53 1.03
N GLY A 92 -9.14 6.66 1.68
CA GLY A 92 -8.80 7.98 1.16
C GLY A 92 -9.90 8.64 0.30
N PRO A 93 -9.68 9.89 -0.12
CA PRO A 93 -10.68 10.70 -0.79
C PRO A 93 -11.04 10.14 -2.18
N LYS A 94 -12.32 10.22 -2.54
CA LYS A 94 -12.85 9.70 -3.82
C LYS A 94 -12.10 10.21 -5.04
N ASN A 95 -11.71 11.47 -5.04
CA ASN A 95 -11.02 12.14 -6.15
C ASN A 95 -9.49 12.13 -5.98
N GLY A 96 -8.95 11.40 -5.00
CA GLY A 96 -7.51 11.22 -4.85
C GLY A 96 -6.93 10.41 -6.00
N GLU A 97 -5.68 10.68 -6.37
CA GLU A 97 -5.00 9.86 -7.37
C GLU A 97 -4.92 8.40 -6.94
N PRO A 98 -5.24 7.43 -7.82
CA PRO A 98 -5.30 6.04 -7.44
C PRO A 98 -3.92 5.43 -7.15
N LEU A 99 -3.79 4.80 -5.98
CA LEU A 99 -2.67 3.94 -5.59
C LEU A 99 -3.17 2.51 -5.44
N VAL A 100 -2.57 1.58 -6.13
CA VAL A 100 -2.83 0.14 -5.99
C VAL A 100 -1.69 -0.49 -5.20
N LEU A 101 -2.01 -1.09 -4.05
CA LEU A 101 -1.04 -1.71 -3.14
C LEU A 101 -1.06 -3.23 -3.30
N LEU A 102 0.12 -3.81 -3.55
CA LEU A 102 0.35 -5.24 -3.74
C LEU A 102 1.25 -5.77 -2.63
N HIS A 103 0.72 -6.62 -1.77
CA HIS A 103 1.43 -7.17 -0.61
C HIS A 103 2.43 -8.27 -0.99
N GLY A 104 3.32 -8.61 -0.04
CA GLY A 104 4.32 -9.66 -0.16
C GLY A 104 3.75 -11.07 -0.05
N MET A 105 4.63 -12.07 -0.20
CA MET A 105 4.30 -13.49 -0.06
C MET A 105 3.85 -13.82 1.36
N ASN A 106 2.84 -14.67 1.49
CA ASN A 106 2.21 -15.08 2.76
C ASN A 106 1.62 -13.93 3.59
N ALA A 107 1.62 -12.70 3.06
CA ALA A 107 0.96 -11.55 3.65
C ALA A 107 -0.44 -11.34 3.06
N SER A 108 -1.10 -10.27 3.46
CA SER A 108 -2.35 -9.76 2.89
C SER A 108 -2.36 -8.24 2.95
N SER A 109 -3.44 -7.62 2.50
CA SER A 109 -3.58 -6.16 2.49
C SER A 109 -3.38 -5.52 3.87
N THR A 110 -3.61 -6.26 4.96
CA THR A 110 -3.40 -5.77 6.33
C THR A 110 -1.96 -5.35 6.62
N MET A 111 -0.95 -5.85 5.87
CA MET A 111 0.45 -5.46 6.05
C MET A 111 0.69 -3.95 5.89
N TRP A 112 -0.20 -3.27 5.19
CA TRP A 112 -0.08 -1.84 4.93
C TRP A 112 -0.53 -0.95 6.10
N TYR A 113 -0.86 -1.53 7.27
CA TYR A 113 -1.32 -0.81 8.45
C TYR A 113 -0.41 0.36 8.88
N PRO A 114 0.93 0.29 8.76
CA PRO A 114 1.79 1.41 9.15
C PRO A 114 1.85 2.53 8.10
N ASN A 115 1.41 2.24 6.88
CA ASN A 115 1.57 3.13 5.73
C ASN A 115 0.28 3.81 5.32
N ILE A 116 -0.85 3.14 5.56
CA ILE A 116 -2.13 3.53 4.97
C ILE A 116 -2.58 4.93 5.36
N LYS A 117 -2.41 5.33 6.63
CA LYS A 117 -2.81 6.65 7.10
C LYS A 117 -2.12 7.77 6.31
N ALA A 118 -0.83 7.61 6.01
CA ALA A 118 -0.07 8.59 5.24
C ALA A 118 -0.46 8.57 3.77
N LEU A 119 -0.56 7.38 3.18
CA LEU A 119 -0.88 7.22 1.76
C LEU A 119 -2.30 7.68 1.42
N SER A 120 -3.29 7.36 2.27
CA SER A 120 -4.69 7.69 2.04
C SER A 120 -5.08 9.14 2.37
N GLN A 121 -4.17 9.96 2.87
CA GLN A 121 -4.48 11.34 3.20
C GLN A 121 -4.90 12.16 1.97
N ASN A 122 -4.21 11.97 0.85
CA ASN A 122 -4.44 12.69 -0.40
C ASN A 122 -4.64 11.78 -1.61
N HIS A 123 -4.54 10.47 -1.45
CA HIS A 123 -4.65 9.50 -2.54
C HIS A 123 -5.79 8.52 -2.27
N ARG A 124 -6.39 8.03 -3.35
CA ARG A 124 -7.36 6.95 -3.30
C ARG A 124 -6.62 5.61 -3.33
N VAL A 125 -6.56 4.93 -2.20
CA VAL A 125 -5.79 3.70 -2.03
C VAL A 125 -6.68 2.47 -2.22
N TYR A 126 -6.21 1.52 -3.02
CA TYR A 126 -6.79 0.21 -3.25
C TYR A 126 -5.77 -0.86 -2.85
N ALA A 127 -5.90 -1.43 -1.67
CA ALA A 127 -5.06 -2.54 -1.23
C ALA A 127 -5.74 -3.86 -1.60
N ILE A 128 -5.14 -4.60 -2.52
CA ILE A 128 -5.70 -5.83 -3.08
C ILE A 128 -5.12 -7.02 -2.33
N ASP A 129 -5.98 -7.92 -1.83
CA ASP A 129 -5.54 -9.24 -1.41
C ASP A 129 -5.19 -10.04 -2.66
N ASN A 130 -3.88 -10.22 -2.88
CA ASN A 130 -3.35 -10.80 -4.11
C ASN A 130 -3.85 -12.22 -4.33
N LEU A 131 -4.16 -12.54 -5.58
CA LEU A 131 -4.59 -13.88 -5.98
C LEU A 131 -3.52 -14.92 -5.59
N LEU A 132 -3.96 -16.08 -5.11
CA LEU A 132 -3.10 -17.20 -4.66
C LEU A 132 -2.23 -16.90 -3.41
N GLU A 133 -2.50 -15.80 -2.73
CA GLU A 133 -1.89 -15.48 -1.44
C GLU A 133 -2.95 -15.52 -0.32
N PRO A 134 -2.53 -15.60 0.94
CA PRO A 134 -3.45 -15.44 2.05
C PRO A 134 -4.16 -14.09 2.00
N GLY A 135 -5.46 -14.09 2.24
CA GLY A 135 -6.31 -12.91 2.19
C GLY A 135 -7.77 -13.32 2.22
N LYS A 136 -8.65 -12.40 1.88
CA LYS A 136 -10.08 -12.66 1.72
C LYS A 136 -10.48 -12.84 0.24
N SER A 137 -9.55 -12.70 -0.71
CA SER A 137 -9.79 -13.06 -2.11
C SER A 137 -10.08 -14.55 -2.25
N GLN A 138 -11.09 -14.90 -3.01
CA GLN A 138 -11.54 -16.30 -3.18
C GLN A 138 -11.43 -16.69 -4.63
N ILE A 139 -10.80 -17.86 -4.87
CA ILE A 139 -10.67 -18.44 -6.20
C ILE A 139 -11.81 -19.42 -6.44
N GLU A 140 -12.40 -19.33 -7.62
CA GLU A 140 -13.34 -20.30 -8.17
C GLU A 140 -12.70 -20.94 -9.41
N GLY A 141 -12.30 -22.21 -9.28
CA GLY A 141 -11.58 -22.93 -10.32
C GLY A 141 -10.05 -22.92 -10.15
N GLU A 142 -9.32 -23.04 -11.23
CA GLU A 142 -7.86 -23.09 -11.27
C GLU A 142 -7.32 -21.91 -12.09
N VAL A 143 -6.30 -21.24 -11.56
CA VAL A 143 -5.48 -20.29 -12.32
C VAL A 143 -4.28 -21.05 -12.88
N LYS A 144 -4.16 -21.13 -14.21
CA LYS A 144 -3.23 -22.01 -14.89
C LYS A 144 -1.85 -21.39 -15.09
N ASP A 145 -1.82 -20.11 -15.42
CA ASP A 145 -0.60 -19.39 -15.80
C ASP A 145 -0.65 -17.90 -15.42
N MET A 146 0.45 -17.20 -15.71
CA MET A 146 0.59 -15.76 -15.44
C MET A 146 -0.35 -14.91 -16.31
N MET A 147 -0.80 -15.38 -17.45
CA MET A 147 -1.74 -14.63 -18.30
C MET A 147 -3.14 -14.63 -17.67
N GLU A 148 -3.59 -15.76 -17.14
CA GLU A 148 -4.84 -15.83 -16.38
C GLU A 148 -4.78 -14.98 -15.12
N MET A 149 -3.65 -14.99 -14.41
CA MET A 149 -3.43 -14.09 -13.27
C MET A 149 -3.53 -12.62 -13.71
N MET A 150 -2.93 -12.25 -14.84
CA MET A 150 -3.03 -10.89 -15.37
C MET A 150 -4.46 -10.52 -15.77
N SER A 151 -5.21 -11.46 -16.33
CA SER A 151 -6.63 -11.27 -16.66
C SER A 151 -7.45 -10.95 -15.41
N TRP A 152 -7.17 -11.62 -14.29
CA TRP A 152 -7.81 -11.33 -13.02
C TRP A 152 -7.55 -9.88 -12.54
N TYR A 153 -6.29 -9.39 -12.63
CA TYR A 153 -5.99 -8.00 -12.30
C TYR A 153 -6.65 -7.01 -13.26
N ASN A 154 -6.69 -7.32 -14.56
CA ASN A 154 -7.36 -6.47 -15.55
C ASN A 154 -8.85 -6.31 -15.26
N GLU A 155 -9.54 -7.40 -14.94
CA GLU A 155 -10.95 -7.33 -14.56
C GLU A 155 -11.20 -6.46 -13.34
N ILE A 156 -10.30 -6.49 -12.34
CA ILE A 156 -10.37 -5.61 -11.18
C ILE A 156 -10.18 -4.15 -11.60
N PHE A 157 -9.14 -3.86 -12.36
CA PHE A 157 -8.83 -2.49 -12.78
C PHE A 157 -9.95 -1.90 -13.63
N ASP A 158 -10.56 -2.70 -14.50
CA ASP A 158 -11.66 -2.28 -15.36
C ASP A 158 -12.93 -1.99 -14.55
N GLN A 159 -13.29 -2.86 -13.61
CA GLN A 159 -14.47 -2.67 -12.76
C GLN A 159 -14.32 -1.49 -11.81
N LEU A 160 -13.10 -1.24 -11.30
CA LEU A 160 -12.78 -0.07 -10.48
C LEU A 160 -12.53 1.19 -11.31
N LYS A 161 -12.60 1.10 -12.65
CA LYS A 161 -12.34 2.22 -13.59
C LYS A 161 -10.96 2.86 -13.39
N LEU A 162 -9.97 2.04 -13.10
CA LEU A 162 -8.58 2.47 -12.91
C LEU A 162 -7.88 2.63 -14.26
N GLU A 163 -8.05 3.79 -14.90
CA GLU A 163 -7.45 4.09 -16.21
C GLU A 163 -5.97 4.49 -16.09
N LYS A 164 -5.63 5.24 -15.05
CA LYS A 164 -4.26 5.67 -14.70
C LYS A 164 -4.06 5.55 -13.20
N PHE A 165 -3.04 4.82 -12.78
CA PHE A 165 -2.75 4.62 -11.36
C PHE A 165 -1.28 4.34 -11.08
N THR A 166 -0.88 4.49 -9.83
CA THR A 166 0.44 4.11 -9.34
C THR A 166 0.38 2.73 -8.69
N LEU A 167 1.36 1.87 -9.02
CA LEU A 167 1.57 0.59 -8.34
C LEU A 167 2.57 0.75 -7.20
N ILE A 168 2.24 0.23 -6.02
CA ILE A 168 3.15 0.13 -4.88
C ILE A 168 3.22 -1.33 -4.48
N GLY A 169 4.37 -1.96 -4.64
CA GLY A 169 4.54 -3.38 -4.35
C GLY A 169 5.66 -3.65 -3.36
N ALA A 170 5.41 -4.54 -2.40
CA ALA A 170 6.39 -5.00 -1.42
C ALA A 170 6.79 -6.45 -1.70
N SER A 171 8.09 -6.76 -1.66
CA SER A 171 8.62 -8.13 -1.86
C SER A 171 8.08 -8.78 -3.15
N LYS A 172 7.36 -9.90 -3.07
CA LYS A 172 6.66 -10.53 -4.20
C LYS A 172 5.71 -9.55 -4.91
N GLY A 173 5.02 -8.68 -4.14
CA GLY A 173 4.17 -7.64 -4.72
C GLY A 173 4.95 -6.63 -5.56
N GLY A 174 6.23 -6.38 -5.25
CA GLY A 174 7.12 -5.56 -6.05
C GLY A 174 7.47 -6.22 -7.39
N TRP A 175 7.78 -7.51 -7.39
CA TRP A 175 7.95 -8.29 -8.61
C TRP A 175 6.66 -8.26 -9.47
N LEU A 176 5.52 -8.47 -8.83
CA LEU A 176 4.22 -8.44 -9.50
C LEU A 176 3.90 -7.05 -10.08
N ALA A 177 4.28 -5.97 -9.40
CA ALA A 177 4.11 -4.60 -9.90
C ALA A 177 4.85 -4.38 -11.24
N ILE A 178 6.07 -4.90 -11.36
CA ILE A 178 6.82 -4.87 -12.63
C ILE A 178 6.11 -5.73 -13.69
N TYR A 179 5.65 -6.93 -13.34
CA TYR A 179 4.92 -7.79 -14.26
C TYR A 179 3.68 -7.09 -14.84
N ILE A 180 2.84 -6.52 -13.96
CA ILE A 180 1.65 -5.76 -14.37
C ILE A 180 2.05 -4.56 -15.25
N ALA A 181 3.09 -3.82 -14.87
CA ALA A 181 3.54 -2.66 -15.62
C ALA A 181 4.02 -3.02 -17.03
N LEU A 182 4.71 -4.13 -17.20
CA LEU A 182 5.14 -4.61 -18.53
C LEU A 182 3.95 -4.93 -19.43
N GLN A 183 2.85 -5.46 -18.87
CA GLN A 183 1.64 -5.80 -19.63
C GLN A 183 0.71 -4.59 -19.84
N GLN A 184 0.74 -3.57 -18.95
CA GLN A 184 -0.24 -2.48 -18.90
C GLN A 184 0.43 -1.09 -18.83
N LYS A 185 1.54 -0.88 -19.56
CA LYS A 185 2.33 0.37 -19.55
C LYS A 185 1.46 1.63 -19.64
N ALA A 186 0.42 1.60 -20.48
CA ALA A 186 -0.47 2.73 -20.69
C ALA A 186 -1.25 3.14 -19.43
N ARG A 187 -1.53 2.20 -18.51
CA ARG A 187 -2.26 2.44 -17.26
C ARG A 187 -1.38 2.85 -16.09
N ILE A 188 -0.08 2.57 -16.15
CA ILE A 188 0.82 2.78 -15.02
C ILE A 188 1.40 4.18 -15.08
N LYS A 189 1.10 4.99 -14.04
CA LYS A 189 1.64 6.33 -13.87
C LYS A 189 3.03 6.29 -13.25
N ASN A 190 3.18 5.57 -12.14
CA ASN A 190 4.43 5.38 -11.42
C ASN A 190 4.49 3.98 -10.82
N ILE A 191 5.69 3.55 -10.44
CA ILE A 191 5.93 2.30 -9.72
C ILE A 191 6.73 2.60 -8.46
N VAL A 192 6.32 2.04 -7.31
CA VAL A 192 7.09 2.04 -6.07
C VAL A 192 7.37 0.61 -5.66
N LEU A 193 8.64 0.30 -5.51
CA LEU A 193 9.16 -1.01 -5.16
C LEU A 193 9.77 -0.97 -3.77
N LEU A 194 9.21 -1.75 -2.84
CA LEU A 194 9.69 -1.88 -1.47
C LEU A 194 10.33 -3.25 -1.29
N SER A 195 11.65 -3.31 -1.23
CA SER A 195 12.40 -4.58 -1.13
C SER A 195 11.91 -5.67 -2.10
N PRO A 196 11.84 -5.41 -3.42
CA PRO A 196 11.18 -6.33 -4.37
C PRO A 196 11.97 -7.63 -4.51
N ALA A 197 11.30 -8.77 -4.31
CA ALA A 197 11.94 -10.09 -4.38
C ALA A 197 12.18 -10.52 -5.84
N GLN A 198 13.38 -11.05 -6.13
CA GLN A 198 13.74 -11.61 -7.47
C GLN A 198 13.43 -10.70 -8.67
N THR A 199 13.43 -9.39 -8.49
CA THR A 199 13.11 -8.44 -9.56
C THR A 199 14.33 -8.10 -10.41
N PHE A 200 15.46 -7.81 -9.77
CA PHE A 200 16.70 -7.41 -10.44
C PHE A 200 17.76 -8.53 -10.49
N MET A 201 17.71 -9.44 -9.56
CA MET A 201 18.66 -10.53 -9.43
C MET A 201 18.05 -11.74 -8.73
N TRP A 202 18.67 -12.90 -8.92
CA TRP A 202 18.31 -14.10 -8.18
C TRP A 202 18.57 -13.91 -6.69
N ILE A 203 17.64 -14.38 -5.87
CA ILE A 203 17.87 -14.46 -4.43
C ILE A 203 19.01 -15.45 -4.18
N ASN A 204 20.06 -14.97 -3.52
CA ASN A 204 21.14 -15.85 -3.08
C ASN A 204 20.70 -16.63 -1.84
N PRO A 205 20.66 -17.96 -1.87
CA PRO A 205 20.27 -18.74 -0.71
C PRO A 205 21.39 -18.70 0.35
N GLY A 206 21.40 -17.65 1.17
CA GLY A 206 22.18 -17.60 2.41
C GLY A 206 21.59 -18.53 3.49
N SER A 207 22.33 -18.74 4.57
CA SER A 207 21.89 -19.59 5.72
C SER A 207 20.55 -19.14 6.31
N GLU A 208 20.31 -17.86 6.38
CA GLU A 208 19.09 -17.24 6.89
C GLU A 208 17.89 -17.50 5.97
N MET A 209 18.11 -17.46 4.67
CA MET A 209 17.07 -17.78 3.71
C MET A 209 16.71 -19.27 3.68
N LEU A 210 17.69 -20.16 3.88
CA LEU A 210 17.43 -21.58 4.08
C LEU A 210 16.60 -21.82 5.34
N ALA A 211 16.83 -21.07 6.42
CA ALA A 211 15.99 -21.13 7.62
C ALA A 211 14.54 -20.72 7.33
N ASN A 212 14.32 -19.66 6.53
CA ASN A 212 12.98 -19.23 6.10
C ASN A 212 12.31 -20.25 5.17
N LEU A 213 13.06 -20.87 4.27
CA LEU A 213 12.55 -21.96 3.43
C LEU A 213 12.12 -23.17 4.26
N THR A 214 12.92 -23.56 5.26
CA THR A 214 12.57 -24.65 6.19
C THR A 214 11.33 -24.32 7.03
N TYR A 215 11.11 -23.04 7.36
CA TYR A 215 9.88 -22.61 8.01
C TYR A 215 8.67 -22.79 7.10
N THR A 216 8.79 -22.40 5.84
CA THR A 216 7.70 -22.56 4.83
C THR A 216 7.33 -24.05 4.64
N LEU A 217 8.33 -24.96 4.71
CA LEU A 217 8.09 -26.40 4.57
C LEU A 217 7.54 -27.07 5.84
N ALA A 218 7.80 -26.50 7.02
CA ALA A 218 7.36 -27.03 8.30
C ALA A 218 7.03 -25.91 9.29
N PRO A 219 5.95 -25.17 9.07
CA PRO A 219 5.59 -24.00 9.88
C PRO A 219 5.29 -24.41 11.31
N LYS A 220 6.03 -23.82 12.26
CA LYS A 220 5.78 -23.96 13.69
C LYS A 220 5.80 -22.57 14.32
N ARG A 221 4.81 -22.26 15.17
CA ARG A 221 4.69 -20.94 15.82
C ARG A 221 5.99 -20.43 16.46
N LYS A 222 6.80 -21.32 17.06
CA LYS A 222 8.12 -20.97 17.63
C LYS A 222 9.17 -20.55 16.59
N ARG A 223 9.02 -20.95 15.32
CA ARG A 223 9.96 -20.57 14.26
C ARG A 223 9.56 -19.26 13.58
N LEU A 224 8.30 -18.86 13.69
CA LEU A 224 7.80 -17.63 13.07
C LEU A 224 8.54 -16.40 13.60
N HIS A 225 8.75 -16.33 14.91
CA HIS A 225 9.51 -15.23 15.51
C HIS A 225 10.92 -15.15 14.91
N GLY A 226 11.64 -16.28 14.81
CA GLY A 226 12.96 -16.32 14.16
C GLY A 226 12.93 -15.91 12.67
N VAL A 227 11.87 -16.27 11.92
CA VAL A 227 11.70 -15.81 10.55
C VAL A 227 11.51 -14.29 10.50
N MET A 228 10.68 -13.74 11.37
CA MET A 228 10.48 -12.30 11.44
C MET A 228 11.74 -11.53 11.87
N GLU A 229 12.54 -12.11 12.79
CA GLU A 229 13.86 -11.55 13.16
C GLU A 229 14.85 -11.50 12.01
N THR A 230 14.74 -12.38 11.02
CA THR A 230 15.59 -12.31 9.81
C THR A 230 15.07 -11.31 8.78
N MET A 231 13.78 -10.98 8.82
CA MET A 231 13.13 -10.07 7.86
C MET A 231 13.01 -8.63 8.37
N SER A 232 13.05 -8.42 9.69
CA SER A 232 12.92 -7.13 10.36
C SER A 232 14.12 -6.89 11.26
N VAL A 233 14.54 -5.66 11.41
CA VAL A 233 15.60 -5.28 12.37
C VAL A 233 15.06 -5.08 13.79
N ASP A 234 13.74 -4.96 13.92
CA ASP A 234 13.05 -4.70 15.18
C ASP A 234 11.66 -5.36 15.20
N VAL A 235 11.65 -6.65 15.57
CA VAL A 235 10.42 -7.45 15.59
C VAL A 235 9.37 -6.89 16.56
N ASP A 236 9.81 -6.18 17.60
CA ASP A 236 8.92 -5.60 18.61
C ASP A 236 8.07 -4.45 18.04
N LYS A 237 8.45 -3.90 16.90
CA LYS A 237 7.63 -2.93 16.15
C LYS A 237 6.49 -3.56 15.37
N ILE A 238 6.54 -4.86 15.14
CA ILE A 238 5.49 -5.56 14.42
C ILE A 238 4.33 -5.83 15.38
N GLU A 239 3.16 -5.34 15.06
CA GLU A 239 1.97 -5.49 15.90
C GLU A 239 1.57 -6.97 16.07
N ASN A 240 1.32 -7.39 17.31
CA ASN A 240 1.03 -8.79 17.65
C ASN A 240 -0.15 -9.37 16.87
N SER A 241 -1.20 -8.58 16.63
CA SER A 241 -2.36 -9.00 15.86
C SER A 241 -2.02 -9.29 14.40
N TYR A 242 -1.06 -8.54 13.82
CA TYR A 242 -0.55 -8.82 12.48
C TYR A 242 0.33 -10.09 12.49
N ILE A 243 1.20 -10.27 13.50
CA ILE A 243 2.01 -11.51 13.66
C ILE A 243 1.11 -12.73 13.76
N GLU A 244 0.03 -12.66 14.53
CA GLU A 244 -0.93 -13.77 14.68
C GLU A 244 -1.60 -14.10 13.34
N GLN A 245 -2.11 -13.10 12.63
CA GLN A 245 -2.69 -13.30 11.30
C GLN A 245 -1.67 -13.93 10.33
N TYR A 246 -0.45 -13.37 10.25
CA TYR A 246 0.61 -13.90 9.39
C TYR A 246 0.98 -15.33 9.74
N SER A 247 0.97 -15.69 11.04
CA SER A 247 1.21 -17.07 11.50
C SER A 247 0.16 -18.05 10.97
N ILE A 248 -1.11 -17.70 11.10
CA ILE A 248 -2.23 -18.53 10.60
C ILE A 248 -2.17 -18.62 9.07
N ALA A 249 -1.92 -17.50 8.41
CA ALA A 249 -1.75 -17.42 6.96
C ALA A 249 -0.67 -18.39 6.45
N THR A 250 0.51 -18.35 7.06
CA THR A 250 1.64 -19.19 6.65
C THR A 250 1.37 -20.69 6.88
N GLN A 251 0.58 -21.05 7.90
CA GLN A 251 0.21 -22.44 8.15
C GLN A 251 -0.81 -22.96 7.13
N LYS A 252 -1.64 -22.09 6.58
CA LYS A 252 -2.65 -22.41 5.56
C LYS A 252 -2.11 -22.28 4.13
N ALA A 253 -1.01 -21.57 3.95
CA ALA A 253 -0.44 -21.31 2.64
C ALA A 253 -0.05 -22.61 1.95
N THR A 254 -0.52 -22.78 0.72
CA THR A 254 -0.11 -23.86 -0.17
C THR A 254 1.00 -23.36 -1.09
N PHE A 255 1.93 -24.25 -1.43
CA PHE A 255 2.99 -23.90 -2.37
C PHE A 255 2.37 -23.58 -3.74
N SER A 256 2.49 -22.35 -4.18
CA SER A 256 2.03 -21.94 -5.51
C SER A 256 3.11 -22.22 -6.55
N LYS A 257 2.75 -22.94 -7.64
CA LYS A 257 3.62 -23.16 -8.80
C LYS A 257 4.15 -21.85 -9.42
N PHE A 258 3.46 -20.73 -9.21
CA PHE A 258 3.86 -19.41 -9.72
C PHE A 258 5.13 -18.84 -9.05
N ILE A 259 5.49 -19.32 -7.86
CA ILE A 259 6.77 -18.95 -7.22
C ILE A 259 7.94 -19.38 -8.12
N LEU A 260 7.82 -20.52 -8.80
CA LEU A 260 8.86 -21.02 -9.72
C LEU A 260 8.97 -20.19 -11.00
N GLN A 261 7.95 -19.40 -11.32
CA GLN A 261 7.95 -18.50 -12.49
C GLN A 261 8.49 -17.11 -12.15
N MET A 262 8.67 -16.79 -10.88
CA MET A 262 9.31 -15.55 -10.47
C MET A 262 10.81 -15.63 -10.77
N THR A 263 11.22 -15.08 -11.88
CA THR A 263 12.62 -14.92 -12.28
C THR A 263 12.97 -13.44 -12.34
N PRO A 264 14.24 -13.06 -12.20
CA PRO A 264 14.66 -11.70 -12.49
C PRO A 264 14.25 -11.31 -13.90
N TYR A 265 13.80 -10.06 -14.06
CA TYR A 265 13.47 -9.50 -15.37
C TYR A 265 14.73 -9.30 -16.19
N SER A 266 14.61 -9.49 -17.50
CA SER A 266 15.69 -9.20 -18.44
C SER A 266 15.97 -7.70 -18.54
N ASP A 267 17.18 -7.35 -18.94
CA ASP A 267 17.59 -5.96 -19.14
C ASP A 267 16.66 -5.24 -20.13
N ASN A 268 16.23 -5.92 -21.19
CA ASN A 268 15.29 -5.37 -22.19
C ASN A 268 13.91 -5.07 -21.59
N GLU A 269 13.39 -5.94 -20.73
CA GLU A 269 12.11 -5.71 -20.04
C GLU A 269 12.21 -4.49 -19.14
N LEU A 270 13.24 -4.41 -18.28
CA LEU A 270 13.43 -3.28 -17.38
C LEU A 270 13.64 -1.97 -18.13
N ASN A 271 14.50 -1.94 -19.17
CA ASN A 271 14.71 -0.77 -20.02
C ASN A 271 13.44 -0.30 -20.76
N SER A 272 12.48 -1.20 -20.96
CA SER A 272 11.21 -0.87 -21.64
C SER A 272 10.19 -0.16 -20.75
N LEU A 273 10.45 -0.02 -19.45
CA LEU A 273 9.60 0.68 -18.49
C LEU A 273 9.94 2.18 -18.54
N THR A 274 9.04 2.97 -19.10
CA THR A 274 9.25 4.41 -19.31
C THR A 274 8.64 5.30 -18.23
N MET A 275 7.82 4.73 -17.34
CA MET A 275 7.25 5.44 -16.21
C MET A 275 8.29 5.62 -15.09
N PRO A 276 8.14 6.65 -14.23
CA PRO A 276 8.99 6.81 -13.04
C PRO A 276 8.91 5.62 -12.09
N VAL A 277 10.07 5.19 -11.56
CA VAL A 277 10.17 4.07 -10.61
C VAL A 277 10.94 4.50 -9.38
N LEU A 278 10.36 4.32 -8.19
CA LEU A 278 11.05 4.43 -6.91
C LEU A 278 11.41 3.04 -6.40
N LEU A 279 12.68 2.78 -6.14
CA LEU A 279 13.16 1.57 -5.46
C LEU A 279 13.70 1.91 -4.08
N LEU A 280 13.12 1.33 -3.03
CA LEU A 280 13.62 1.39 -1.66
C LEU A 280 13.95 0.00 -1.15
N ILE A 281 15.13 -0.18 -0.58
CA ILE A 281 15.55 -1.42 0.11
C ILE A 281 16.09 -1.10 1.50
N GLY A 282 15.99 -2.03 2.43
CA GLY A 282 16.60 -1.91 3.76
C GLY A 282 18.11 -2.16 3.71
N ASP A 283 18.89 -1.52 4.58
CA ASP A 283 20.33 -1.75 4.70
C ASP A 283 20.67 -3.10 5.34
N ASN A 284 19.68 -3.76 5.97
CA ASN A 284 19.77 -5.11 6.51
C ASN A 284 18.83 -6.08 5.77
N ASP A 285 18.47 -5.80 4.52
CA ASP A 285 17.62 -6.69 3.71
C ASP A 285 18.42 -7.96 3.32
N ILE A 286 17.90 -9.12 3.69
CA ILE A 286 18.53 -10.43 3.39
C ILE A 286 18.30 -10.89 1.95
N ILE A 287 17.38 -10.25 1.22
CA ILE A 287 16.99 -10.59 -0.15
C ILE A 287 17.65 -9.66 -1.18
N ASN A 288 17.69 -8.36 -0.87
CA ASN A 288 18.24 -7.33 -1.72
C ASN A 288 19.52 -6.73 -1.12
N ASN A 289 20.34 -6.12 -1.97
CA ASN A 289 21.56 -5.44 -1.56
C ASN A 289 21.89 -4.29 -2.55
N GLU A 290 23.06 -3.68 -2.39
CA GLU A 290 23.52 -2.58 -3.27
C GLU A 290 23.46 -2.90 -4.76
N LYS A 291 23.73 -4.16 -5.17
CA LYS A 291 23.63 -4.58 -6.57
C LYS A 291 22.22 -4.46 -7.13
N SER A 292 21.18 -4.64 -6.31
CA SER A 292 19.78 -4.38 -6.74
C SER A 292 19.59 -2.90 -7.07
N ILE A 293 20.18 -2.00 -6.28
CA ILE A 293 20.14 -0.54 -6.53
C ILE A 293 20.93 -0.17 -7.79
N GLU A 294 22.15 -0.74 -7.96
CA GLU A 294 22.99 -0.51 -9.13
C GLU A 294 22.26 -0.93 -10.42
N LYS A 295 21.71 -2.15 -10.45
CA LYS A 295 20.91 -2.63 -11.59
C LYS A 295 19.69 -1.78 -11.89
N ALA A 296 18.98 -1.34 -10.86
CA ALA A 296 17.82 -0.46 -11.06
C ALA A 296 18.23 0.88 -11.69
N LYS A 297 19.34 1.49 -11.23
CA LYS A 297 19.88 2.73 -11.82
C LYS A 297 20.35 2.55 -13.25
N GLU A 298 20.92 1.40 -13.57
CA GLU A 298 21.42 1.08 -14.91
C GLU A 298 20.28 0.83 -15.90
N LEU A 299 19.24 0.08 -15.47
CA LEU A 299 18.27 -0.51 -16.38
C LEU A 299 16.91 0.21 -16.40
N LEU A 300 16.60 1.01 -15.39
CA LEU A 300 15.33 1.75 -15.34
C LEU A 300 15.59 3.22 -15.73
N PRO A 301 15.08 3.69 -16.88
CA PRO A 301 15.40 5.02 -17.44
C PRO A 301 15.06 6.19 -16.51
N HIS A 302 14.01 6.04 -15.70
CA HIS A 302 13.51 7.08 -14.79
C HIS A 302 13.40 6.55 -13.37
N SER A 303 14.54 6.07 -12.81
CA SER A 303 14.56 5.51 -11.47
C SER A 303 15.09 6.47 -10.42
N GLU A 304 14.38 6.52 -9.28
CA GLU A 304 14.91 6.97 -8.01
C GLU A 304 15.17 5.75 -7.13
N THR A 305 16.31 5.71 -6.48
CA THR A 305 16.66 4.59 -5.60
C THR A 305 17.07 5.09 -4.22
N GLY A 306 16.86 4.27 -3.20
CA GLY A 306 17.27 4.58 -1.84
C GLY A 306 17.48 3.35 -0.98
N MET A 307 18.52 3.43 -0.13
CA MET A 307 18.73 2.48 0.96
C MET A 307 18.16 3.09 2.25
N ILE A 308 17.31 2.36 2.92
CA ILE A 308 16.68 2.78 4.19
C ILE A 308 17.50 2.22 5.34
N LYS A 309 18.05 3.12 6.16
CA LYS A 309 18.88 2.75 7.31
C LYS A 309 18.04 2.12 8.43
N ASN A 310 18.64 1.17 9.12
CA ASN A 310 18.01 0.43 10.21
C ASN A 310 16.69 -0.22 9.76
N ALA A 311 16.70 -0.84 8.59
CA ALA A 311 15.56 -1.56 8.03
C ALA A 311 16.00 -2.88 7.42
N GLY A 312 15.21 -3.94 7.67
CA GLY A 312 15.33 -5.24 7.03
C GLY A 312 14.48 -5.32 5.76
N HIS A 313 14.09 -6.54 5.42
CA HIS A 313 13.17 -6.79 4.30
C HIS A 313 11.78 -6.17 4.53
N PHE A 314 11.35 -6.07 5.79
CA PHE A 314 10.09 -5.42 6.18
C PHE A 314 10.23 -3.90 6.39
N LEU A 315 11.01 -3.22 5.54
CA LEU A 315 11.29 -1.78 5.66
C LEU A 315 10.04 -0.91 5.81
N SER A 316 8.92 -1.31 5.23
CA SER A 316 7.63 -0.59 5.32
C SER A 316 7.04 -0.61 6.74
N ILE A 317 7.49 -1.55 7.58
CA ILE A 317 7.14 -1.66 9.00
C ILE A 317 8.27 -1.06 9.85
N ASP A 318 9.51 -1.51 9.63
CA ASP A 318 10.69 -1.11 10.41
C ASP A 318 10.89 0.41 10.44
N GLN A 319 10.73 1.06 9.29
CA GLN A 319 10.95 2.49 9.08
C GLN A 319 9.78 3.14 8.34
N SER A 320 8.56 2.86 8.77
CA SER A 320 7.33 3.27 8.09
C SER A 320 7.26 4.79 7.83
N GLU A 321 7.66 5.63 8.77
CA GLU A 321 7.64 7.09 8.61
C GLU A 321 8.58 7.56 7.50
N VAL A 322 9.81 7.02 7.47
CA VAL A 322 10.82 7.34 6.45
C VAL A 322 10.35 6.86 5.08
N VAL A 323 9.85 5.63 5.02
CA VAL A 323 9.33 5.03 3.77
C VAL A 323 8.13 5.82 3.25
N ASN A 324 7.17 6.14 4.11
CA ASN A 324 5.99 6.94 3.74
C ASN A 324 6.39 8.32 3.19
N LYS A 325 7.32 9.01 3.87
CA LYS A 325 7.83 10.30 3.41
C LYS A 325 8.48 10.19 2.03
N ARG A 326 9.32 9.17 1.79
CA ARG A 326 9.97 8.95 0.49
C ARG A 326 8.97 8.67 -0.62
N ILE A 327 7.96 7.84 -0.35
CA ILE A 327 6.89 7.56 -1.30
C ILE A 327 6.15 8.86 -1.67
N LEU A 328 5.67 9.61 -0.66
CA LEU A 328 4.90 10.83 -0.91
C LEU A 328 5.71 11.90 -1.62
N GLN A 329 7.00 12.06 -1.32
CA GLN A 329 7.90 12.97 -2.04
C GLN A 329 8.03 12.56 -3.50
N PHE A 330 8.28 11.29 -3.78
CA PHE A 330 8.36 10.78 -5.15
C PHE A 330 7.06 11.00 -5.93
N LEU A 331 5.91 10.71 -5.32
CA LEU A 331 4.62 10.91 -5.96
C LEU A 331 4.36 12.39 -6.28
N SER A 332 4.68 13.32 -5.36
CA SER A 332 4.46 14.75 -5.57
C SER A 332 5.31 15.31 -6.72
N LEU A 333 6.58 14.90 -6.85
CA LEU A 333 7.47 15.34 -7.93
C LEU A 333 6.99 14.86 -9.30
N ASN A 334 6.35 13.69 -9.37
CA ASN A 334 5.86 13.10 -10.61
C ASN A 334 4.39 13.43 -10.94
N GLN A 335 3.70 14.20 -10.09
CA GLN A 335 2.39 14.78 -10.41
C GLN A 335 2.52 15.98 -11.37
N GLU A 336 3.54 16.81 -11.18
CA GLU A 336 3.75 18.04 -11.94
C GLU A 336 4.27 17.81 -13.37
N SER A 337 4.85 16.62 -13.64
CA SER A 337 5.46 16.30 -14.94
C SER A 337 4.49 15.73 -16.00
N SER A 338 3.19 15.61 -15.70
CA SER A 338 2.20 15.20 -16.70
C SER A 338 1.77 16.41 -17.51
N PRO A 339 2.04 16.49 -18.83
CA PRO A 339 1.53 17.59 -19.66
C PRO A 339 0.00 17.52 -19.70
N HIS A 340 -0.62 18.67 -19.47
CA HIS A 340 -2.06 18.92 -19.64
C HIS A 340 -2.53 18.70 -21.08
#